data_e7bcca0176012dcc84d4cfe74f7f44ef
#
_entry.id   e7bcca0176012dcc84d4cfe74f7f44ef
#
_cell.length_a   1.000
_cell.length_b   1.000
_cell.length_c   1.000
_cell.angle_alpha   90.00
_cell.angle_beta   90.00
_cell.angle_gamma   90.00
#
_symmetry.space_group_name_H-M   'P 1'
#
loop_
_entity.id
_entity.type
_entity.pdbx_description
1 polymer ?
#
loop_
_entity_poly.entity_id
_entity_poly.type
_entity_poly.pdbx_seq_one_letter_code
_entity_poly.pdbx_strand_id
1 'polypeptide(L)'
;MSTSLLTDHYELTMVEAAMRSGTAFRRCVFELFPRQLPPGRRYGVVAGTGRALEALAAFHFDPDEVDFLTRTGVVGAQMANWLKDYHFSGSISGYAEGDLYFPGSPLLTVEGTFAEACLLGTLLLSIYNHDSAVASAASRMTLMAEGRPIIEMGSRRTHEESAVAAARAAWIAGFGPTSNLAAGYRYGVPTSGTAAHAFTLLHDNESDAFTAQLAAYGRDTTLLVDTYDIEAGVREAVRLTDGELGAVRIDSGDLTIVARQVRDLLDDLGATSTRVIVTSDLDEWQIAALRGAPVDGYGVGTSVVTGSGEPTCSFVYKMVARATDENPDSPLVPVAKKSAHKSTVGGRKYAVRRRDDEGIAQAEVVGVDTPVATAGLDRDLLVELVKDGQIVGAEPLARARERHRRSIEELPMSGRRISRGEQAIPTVMVHGEGPDAVLGASLELSLIHISEPTRL
;
A
#
# COMPACT_ATOMS: atom_id res chain seq x y z
N MET A 1 -21.73 9.10 5.82
CA MET A 1 -21.92 7.87 6.62
C MET A 1 -20.74 7.82 7.58
N SER A 2 -21.02 7.70 8.88
CA SER A 2 -19.98 7.59 9.91
C SER A 2 -19.10 6.36 9.70
N THR A 3 -17.86 6.43 10.20
CA THR A 3 -16.90 5.31 10.22
C THR A 3 -16.65 4.78 11.64
N SER A 4 -17.32 5.32 12.65
CA SER A 4 -17.08 5.00 14.06
C SER A 4 -17.29 3.54 14.42
N LEU A 5 -18.32 2.89 13.85
CA LEU A 5 -18.60 1.48 14.09
C LEU A 5 -17.67 0.51 13.33
N LEU A 6 -16.70 1.03 12.56
CA LEU A 6 -15.59 0.23 12.03
C LEU A 6 -14.47 -0.01 13.05
N THR A 7 -14.71 0.38 14.30
CA THR A 7 -13.87 0.02 15.46
C THR A 7 -14.25 -1.36 16.01
N ASP A 8 -13.34 -2.00 16.73
CA ASP A 8 -13.63 -3.27 17.40
C ASP A 8 -14.37 -3.06 18.73
N HIS A 9 -15.25 -3.99 19.10
CA HIS A 9 -16.00 -3.95 20.33
C HIS A 9 -15.10 -3.76 21.57
N TYR A 10 -13.94 -4.41 21.62
CA TYR A 10 -13.03 -4.34 22.77
C TYR A 10 -12.45 -2.94 22.99
N GLU A 11 -12.32 -2.12 21.92
CA GLU A 11 -11.83 -0.74 22.04
C GLU A 11 -12.85 0.11 22.84
N LEU A 12 -14.12 -0.02 22.54
CA LEU A 12 -15.20 0.61 23.33
C LEU A 12 -15.23 0.07 24.78
N THR A 13 -15.04 -1.24 24.97
CA THR A 13 -14.97 -1.84 26.32
C THR A 13 -13.82 -1.27 27.14
N MET A 14 -12.65 -1.12 26.52
CA MET A 14 -11.48 -0.55 27.21
C MET A 14 -11.73 0.92 27.59
N VAL A 15 -12.32 1.71 26.70
CA VAL A 15 -12.63 3.13 26.98
C VAL A 15 -13.69 3.25 28.08
N GLU A 16 -14.75 2.46 28.07
CA GLU A 16 -15.75 2.43 29.14
C GLU A 16 -15.10 2.09 30.51
N ALA A 17 -14.22 1.09 30.54
CA ALA A 17 -13.49 0.73 31.76
C ALA A 17 -12.53 1.84 32.23
N ALA A 18 -11.84 2.49 31.27
CA ALA A 18 -10.94 3.59 31.54
C ALA A 18 -11.68 4.83 32.09
N MET A 19 -12.90 5.12 31.59
CA MET A 19 -13.72 6.19 32.13
C MET A 19 -14.12 5.93 33.59
N ARG A 20 -14.51 4.70 33.90
CA ARG A 20 -14.84 4.30 35.27
C ARG A 20 -13.66 4.36 36.24
N SER A 21 -12.47 4.11 35.75
CA SER A 21 -11.23 4.16 36.56
C SER A 21 -10.58 5.54 36.63
N GLY A 22 -11.11 6.55 35.92
CA GLY A 22 -10.54 7.90 35.84
C GLY A 22 -9.21 7.94 35.11
N THR A 23 -9.04 7.13 34.04
CA THR A 23 -7.80 7.07 33.26
C THR A 23 -8.02 7.34 31.76
N ALA A 24 -9.28 7.52 31.35
CA ALA A 24 -9.66 7.64 29.95
C ALA A 24 -9.07 8.87 29.25
N PHE A 25 -8.90 9.96 29.99
CA PHE A 25 -8.44 11.24 29.43
C PHE A 25 -6.96 11.53 29.68
N ARG A 26 -6.21 10.53 30.15
CA ARG A 26 -4.74 10.64 30.19
C ARG A 26 -4.18 10.75 28.79
N ARG A 27 -3.28 11.70 28.58
CA ARG A 27 -2.57 11.83 27.29
C ARG A 27 -1.74 10.58 27.01
N CYS A 28 -1.84 10.05 25.79
CA CYS A 28 -1.18 8.85 25.35
C CYS A 28 -0.55 9.03 23.97
N VAL A 29 0.44 8.22 23.69
CA VAL A 29 1.04 8.06 22.37
C VAL A 29 0.86 6.60 21.95
N PHE A 30 0.16 6.42 20.83
CA PHE A 30 0.06 5.14 20.16
C PHE A 30 0.92 5.16 18.89
N GLU A 31 1.40 3.99 18.51
CA GLU A 31 2.24 3.81 17.33
C GLU A 31 1.72 2.65 16.48
N LEU A 32 1.61 2.89 15.17
CA LEU A 32 1.36 1.85 14.17
C LEU A 32 2.69 1.51 13.51
N PHE A 33 3.10 0.25 13.57
CA PHE A 33 4.39 -0.18 13.02
C PHE A 33 4.40 -1.65 12.56
N PRO A 34 5.26 -2.01 11.59
CA PRO A 34 5.53 -3.39 11.19
C PRO A 34 6.52 -4.04 12.16
N ARG A 35 6.23 -5.26 12.62
CA ARG A 35 7.22 -6.06 13.35
C ARG A 35 8.20 -6.76 12.42
N GLN A 36 7.72 -7.14 11.27
CA GLN A 36 8.46 -7.84 10.23
C GLN A 36 7.85 -7.52 8.87
N LEU A 37 8.59 -7.75 7.81
CA LEU A 37 8.03 -7.75 6.46
C LEU A 37 7.33 -9.08 6.18
N PRO A 38 6.31 -9.10 5.31
CA PRO A 38 5.76 -10.35 4.78
C PRO A 38 6.85 -11.22 4.14
N PRO A 39 6.70 -12.55 4.14
CA PRO A 39 7.71 -13.47 3.60
C PRO A 39 8.17 -13.11 2.19
N GLY A 40 9.47 -13.09 1.97
CA GLY A 40 10.07 -12.79 0.66
C GLY A 40 10.09 -11.31 0.28
N ARG A 41 9.59 -10.40 1.11
CA ARG A 41 9.66 -8.95 0.90
C ARG A 41 10.95 -8.39 1.47
N ARG A 42 11.59 -7.46 0.75
CA ARG A 42 12.78 -6.74 1.20
C ARG A 42 12.48 -5.33 1.68
N TYR A 43 11.30 -4.84 1.36
CA TYR A 43 10.71 -3.56 1.77
C TYR A 43 9.18 -3.65 1.68
N GLY A 44 8.50 -2.71 2.28
CA GLY A 44 7.09 -2.46 2.06
C GLY A 44 6.83 -1.04 1.59
N VAL A 45 5.63 -0.79 1.08
CA VAL A 45 5.17 0.53 0.61
C VAL A 45 4.07 1.02 1.53
N VAL A 46 4.19 2.23 2.04
CA VAL A 46 3.14 2.88 2.83
C VAL A 46 2.00 3.30 1.90
N ALA A 47 0.82 2.76 2.12
CA ALA A 47 -0.38 3.16 1.41
C ALA A 47 -1.60 3.14 2.34
N GLY A 48 -2.63 3.92 1.97
CA GLY A 48 -3.85 4.06 2.75
C GLY A 48 -3.92 5.36 3.55
N THR A 49 -2.86 6.18 3.60
CA THR A 49 -2.87 7.45 4.35
C THR A 49 -4.03 8.36 3.93
N GLY A 50 -4.23 8.58 2.63
CA GLY A 50 -5.33 9.41 2.15
C GLY A 50 -6.69 8.87 2.59
N ARG A 51 -6.92 7.55 2.47
CA ARG A 51 -8.16 6.90 2.93
C ARG A 51 -8.32 6.95 4.46
N ALA A 52 -7.23 6.84 5.21
CA ALA A 52 -7.27 6.96 6.66
C ALA A 52 -7.68 8.37 7.11
N LEU A 53 -7.19 9.40 6.43
CA LEU A 53 -7.59 10.78 6.69
C LEU A 53 -9.06 11.02 6.32
N GLU A 54 -9.53 10.49 5.19
CA GLU A 54 -10.96 10.54 4.80
C GLU A 54 -11.84 9.82 5.85
N ALA A 55 -11.41 8.65 6.30
CA ALA A 55 -12.14 7.88 7.30
C ALA A 55 -12.14 8.56 8.68
N LEU A 56 -11.02 9.19 9.07
CA LEU A 56 -10.93 9.98 10.31
C LEU A 56 -11.85 11.20 10.26
N ALA A 57 -11.94 11.90 9.13
CA ALA A 57 -12.85 13.03 8.97
C ALA A 57 -14.33 12.62 9.13
N ALA A 58 -14.66 11.37 8.83
CA ALA A 58 -15.99 10.79 9.00
C ALA A 58 -16.16 10.03 10.33
N PHE A 59 -15.15 10.01 11.21
CA PHE A 59 -15.19 9.25 12.46
C PHE A 59 -15.87 10.06 13.57
N HIS A 60 -17.16 9.90 13.65
CA HIS A 60 -18.04 10.46 14.69
C HIS A 60 -19.14 9.45 14.98
N PHE A 61 -19.84 9.59 16.08
CA PHE A 61 -20.94 8.69 16.43
C PHE A 61 -22.28 9.37 16.16
N ASP A 62 -23.04 8.84 15.19
CA ASP A 62 -24.40 9.28 14.92
C ASP A 62 -25.34 8.90 16.09
N PRO A 63 -26.44 9.64 16.34
CA PRO A 63 -27.37 9.33 17.43
C PRO A 63 -27.87 7.88 17.43
N ASP A 64 -28.16 7.32 16.26
CA ASP A 64 -28.63 5.94 16.11
C ASP A 64 -27.54 4.92 16.48
N GLU A 65 -26.27 5.24 16.24
CA GLU A 65 -25.11 4.43 16.61
C GLU A 65 -24.91 4.43 18.14
N VAL A 66 -25.04 5.60 18.79
CA VAL A 66 -24.97 5.71 20.26
C VAL A 66 -26.14 4.96 20.90
N ASP A 67 -27.34 5.05 20.35
CA ASP A 67 -28.51 4.31 20.83
C ASP A 67 -28.32 2.80 20.67
N PHE A 68 -27.75 2.34 19.56
CA PHE A 68 -27.38 0.94 19.35
C PHE A 68 -26.41 0.45 20.44
N LEU A 69 -25.30 1.17 20.65
CA LEU A 69 -24.27 0.81 21.62
C LEU A 69 -24.83 0.78 23.07
N THR A 70 -25.71 1.72 23.40
CA THR A 70 -26.34 1.80 24.73
C THR A 70 -27.33 0.66 24.93
N ARG A 71 -28.21 0.42 23.96
CA ARG A 71 -29.25 -0.61 24.02
C ARG A 71 -28.65 -2.02 24.06
N THR A 72 -27.54 -2.25 23.40
CA THR A 72 -26.83 -3.53 23.42
C THR A 72 -25.91 -3.71 24.62
N GLY A 73 -25.78 -2.68 25.46
CA GLY A 73 -25.00 -2.73 26.69
C GLY A 73 -23.46 -2.65 26.46
N VAL A 74 -23.04 -2.22 25.28
CA VAL A 74 -21.61 -2.02 24.97
C VAL A 74 -21.05 -0.84 25.75
N VAL A 75 -21.83 0.24 25.89
CA VAL A 75 -21.44 1.46 26.62
C VAL A 75 -22.49 1.84 27.67
N GLY A 76 -22.03 2.39 28.78
CA GLY A 76 -22.87 2.97 29.81
C GLY A 76 -23.24 4.43 29.51
N ALA A 77 -24.11 5.00 30.36
CA ALA A 77 -24.66 6.36 30.15
C ALA A 77 -23.57 7.45 30.08
N GLN A 78 -22.50 7.33 30.86
CA GLN A 78 -21.42 8.31 30.86
C GLN A 78 -20.69 8.32 29.53
N MET A 79 -20.30 7.14 29.01
CA MET A 79 -19.62 7.01 27.74
C MET A 79 -20.56 7.38 26.58
N ALA A 80 -21.83 6.96 26.62
CA ALA A 80 -22.81 7.32 25.61
C ALA A 80 -22.95 8.86 25.46
N ASN A 81 -22.91 9.60 26.55
CA ASN A 81 -22.96 11.06 26.49
C ASN A 81 -21.65 11.65 25.87
N TRP A 82 -20.50 11.09 26.18
CA TRP A 82 -19.23 11.53 25.61
C TRP A 82 -19.14 11.21 24.10
N LEU A 83 -19.64 10.05 23.67
CA LEU A 83 -19.62 9.65 22.25
C LEU A 83 -20.45 10.57 21.34
N LYS A 84 -21.50 11.23 21.86
CA LYS A 84 -22.33 12.19 21.10
C LYS A 84 -21.53 13.39 20.58
N ASP A 85 -20.51 13.80 21.34
CA ASP A 85 -19.67 14.95 21.03
C ASP A 85 -18.26 14.52 20.59
N TYR A 86 -18.07 13.22 20.36
CA TYR A 86 -16.77 12.67 20.00
C TYR A 86 -16.25 13.27 18.69
N HIS A 87 -15.07 13.78 18.76
CA HIS A 87 -14.20 14.06 17.63
C HIS A 87 -12.75 13.86 18.09
N PHE A 88 -11.90 13.42 17.19
CA PHE A 88 -10.48 13.32 17.50
C PHE A 88 -9.85 14.72 17.54
N SER A 89 -9.34 15.10 18.71
CA SER A 89 -8.75 16.42 18.94
C SER A 89 -7.21 16.40 19.00
N GLY A 90 -6.62 15.21 18.91
CA GLY A 90 -5.18 14.99 18.99
C GLY A 90 -4.43 15.28 17.70
N SER A 91 -3.18 14.81 17.64
CA SER A 91 -2.29 14.98 16.51
C SER A 91 -1.80 13.62 15.98
N ILE A 92 -1.61 13.54 14.67
CA ILE A 92 -1.07 12.34 14.01
C ILE A 92 0.09 12.75 13.12
N SER A 93 1.24 12.13 13.32
CA SER A 93 2.36 12.18 12.39
C SER A 93 2.66 10.79 11.84
N GLY A 94 3.24 10.70 10.66
CA GLY A 94 3.54 9.40 10.06
C GLY A 94 4.34 9.50 8.77
N TYR A 95 4.66 8.35 8.21
CA TYR A 95 5.29 8.28 6.90
C TYR A 95 4.33 8.78 5.83
N ALA A 96 4.84 9.58 4.92
CA ALA A 96 4.05 10.04 3.80
C ALA A 96 3.68 8.89 2.87
N GLU A 97 2.46 8.92 2.32
CA GLU A 97 1.95 7.86 1.43
C GLU A 97 2.84 7.69 0.19
N GLY A 98 3.17 6.46 -0.16
CA GLY A 98 4.11 6.11 -1.23
C GLY A 98 5.57 5.94 -0.76
N ASP A 99 5.89 6.27 0.47
CA ASP A 99 7.23 6.01 1.01
C ASP A 99 7.44 4.52 1.29
N LEU A 100 8.70 4.13 1.43
CA LEU A 100 9.04 2.75 1.78
C LEU A 100 9.19 2.61 3.30
N TYR A 101 8.92 1.41 3.80
CA TYR A 101 9.08 1.06 5.21
C TYR A 101 9.82 -0.26 5.40
N PHE A 102 10.35 -0.44 6.60
CA PHE A 102 11.09 -1.62 7.04
C PHE A 102 10.60 -2.07 8.42
N PRO A 103 10.98 -3.26 8.92
CA PRO A 103 10.62 -3.69 10.27
C PRO A 103 11.02 -2.67 11.32
N GLY A 104 10.08 -2.29 12.19
CA GLY A 104 10.31 -1.30 13.24
C GLY A 104 10.10 0.16 12.85
N SER A 105 9.79 0.46 11.57
CA SER A 105 9.42 1.82 11.12
C SER A 105 8.18 2.34 11.85
N PRO A 106 8.21 3.52 12.50
CA PRO A 106 7.04 4.11 13.15
C PRO A 106 6.12 4.76 12.10
N LEU A 107 5.26 3.96 11.45
CA LEU A 107 4.45 4.40 10.30
C LEU A 107 3.43 5.48 10.66
N LEU A 108 2.83 5.39 11.86
CA LEU A 108 2.00 6.45 12.44
C LEU A 108 2.32 6.58 13.92
N THR A 109 2.34 7.81 14.38
CA THR A 109 2.31 8.19 15.79
C THR A 109 1.03 8.98 16.03
N VAL A 110 0.16 8.47 16.89
CA VAL A 110 -1.12 9.08 17.25
C VAL A 110 -1.04 9.57 18.67
N GLU A 111 -1.13 10.88 18.87
CA GLU A 111 -1.10 11.54 20.15
C GLU A 111 -2.48 12.12 20.48
N GLY A 112 -3.02 11.78 21.64
CA GLY A 112 -4.32 12.26 22.12
C GLY A 112 -4.62 11.68 23.49
N THR A 113 -5.86 11.81 23.96
CA THR A 113 -6.28 11.09 25.15
C THR A 113 -6.37 9.58 24.84
N PHE A 114 -6.28 8.75 25.89
CA PHE A 114 -6.44 7.30 25.71
C PHE A 114 -7.76 6.97 25.01
N ALA A 115 -8.86 7.60 25.44
CA ALA A 115 -10.18 7.37 24.88
C ALA A 115 -10.24 7.70 23.39
N GLU A 116 -9.67 8.83 22.97
CA GLU A 116 -9.69 9.24 21.57
C GLU A 116 -8.81 8.34 20.69
N ALA A 117 -7.56 8.13 21.09
CA ALA A 117 -6.60 7.40 20.29
C ALA A 117 -6.89 5.88 20.24
N CYS A 118 -7.47 5.33 21.32
CA CYS A 118 -7.82 3.91 21.39
C CYS A 118 -8.83 3.52 20.31
N LEU A 119 -9.88 4.31 20.11
CA LEU A 119 -10.98 4.02 19.18
C LEU A 119 -10.55 4.02 17.70
N LEU A 120 -9.41 4.61 17.37
CA LEU A 120 -8.90 4.68 16.00
C LEU A 120 -8.11 3.42 15.58
N GLY A 121 -7.77 2.54 16.52
CA GLY A 121 -6.82 1.45 16.30
C GLY A 121 -7.23 0.51 15.18
N THR A 122 -8.42 -0.05 15.24
CA THR A 122 -8.92 -1.00 14.23
C THR A 122 -9.08 -0.35 12.87
N LEU A 123 -9.65 0.87 12.81
CA LEU A 123 -9.85 1.60 11.56
C LEU A 123 -8.50 1.86 10.85
N LEU A 124 -7.52 2.40 11.56
CA LEU A 124 -6.20 2.68 11.00
C LEU A 124 -5.48 1.40 10.58
N LEU A 125 -5.52 0.35 11.41
CA LEU A 125 -4.90 -0.93 11.11
C LEU A 125 -5.50 -1.59 9.87
N SER A 126 -6.82 -1.59 9.73
CA SER A 126 -7.49 -2.24 8.59
C SER A 126 -7.10 -1.57 7.27
N ILE A 127 -7.09 -0.24 7.23
CA ILE A 127 -6.74 0.53 6.04
C ILE A 127 -5.26 0.33 5.69
N TYR A 128 -4.35 0.57 6.64
CA TYR A 128 -2.91 0.50 6.36
C TYR A 128 -2.44 -0.92 6.03
N ASN A 129 -2.96 -1.94 6.72
CA ASN A 129 -2.61 -3.34 6.44
C ASN A 129 -2.99 -3.76 5.03
N HIS A 130 -4.22 -3.46 4.60
CA HIS A 130 -4.73 -3.81 3.28
C HIS A 130 -4.01 -3.03 2.17
N ASP A 131 -4.03 -1.70 2.26
CA ASP A 131 -3.54 -0.85 1.18
C ASP A 131 -2.01 -0.99 1.00
N SER A 132 -1.26 -1.10 2.10
CA SER A 132 0.19 -1.32 2.04
C SER A 132 0.55 -2.71 1.51
N ALA A 133 -0.26 -3.74 1.77
CA ALA A 133 -0.04 -5.08 1.21
C ALA A 133 -0.19 -5.07 -0.31
N VAL A 134 -1.26 -4.44 -0.82
CA VAL A 134 -1.51 -4.27 -2.24
C VAL A 134 -0.42 -3.43 -2.91
N ALA A 135 -0.08 -2.26 -2.34
CA ALA A 135 0.95 -1.37 -2.87
C ALA A 135 2.32 -2.06 -2.90
N SER A 136 2.67 -2.83 -1.87
CA SER A 136 3.94 -3.57 -1.82
C SER A 136 4.02 -4.67 -2.88
N ALA A 137 2.91 -5.36 -3.16
CA ALA A 137 2.84 -6.33 -4.26
C ALA A 137 2.96 -5.64 -5.62
N ALA A 138 2.17 -4.58 -5.83
CA ALA A 138 2.19 -3.80 -7.07
C ALA A 138 3.57 -3.19 -7.35
N SER A 139 4.27 -2.68 -6.34
CA SER A 139 5.63 -2.15 -6.46
C SER A 139 6.61 -3.17 -7.03
N ARG A 140 6.56 -4.41 -6.56
CA ARG A 140 7.40 -5.52 -7.06
C ARG A 140 7.06 -5.87 -8.51
N MET A 141 5.78 -5.92 -8.85
CA MET A 141 5.33 -6.15 -10.23
C MET A 141 5.80 -5.02 -11.16
N THR A 142 5.68 -3.77 -10.74
CA THR A 142 6.16 -2.60 -11.49
C THR A 142 7.65 -2.66 -11.76
N LEU A 143 8.47 -3.05 -10.75
CA LEU A 143 9.90 -3.26 -10.93
C LEU A 143 10.21 -4.33 -11.98
N MET A 144 9.45 -5.43 -11.98
CA MET A 144 9.67 -6.52 -12.92
C MET A 144 9.19 -6.20 -14.34
N ALA A 145 8.24 -5.29 -14.48
CA ALA A 145 7.72 -4.86 -15.78
C ALA A 145 8.69 -3.96 -16.56
N GLU A 146 9.73 -3.40 -15.93
CA GLU A 146 10.77 -2.61 -16.57
C GLU A 146 10.22 -1.47 -17.46
N GLY A 147 9.24 -0.73 -16.92
CA GLY A 147 8.59 0.38 -17.61
C GLY A 147 7.43 0.01 -18.53
N ARG A 148 7.18 -1.27 -18.78
CA ARG A 148 5.97 -1.72 -19.50
C ARG A 148 4.73 -1.45 -18.64
N PRO A 149 3.62 -0.94 -19.23
CA PRO A 149 2.43 -0.62 -18.48
C PRO A 149 1.77 -1.86 -17.89
N ILE A 150 1.25 -1.73 -16.66
CA ILE A 150 0.44 -2.76 -16.02
C ILE A 150 -0.95 -2.19 -15.79
N ILE A 151 -1.99 -2.91 -16.22
CA ILE A 151 -3.40 -2.57 -16.00
C ILE A 151 -3.89 -3.34 -14.77
N GLU A 152 -4.48 -2.64 -13.80
CA GLU A 152 -5.13 -3.27 -12.66
C GLU A 152 -6.50 -3.83 -13.09
N MET A 153 -6.72 -5.15 -12.90
CA MET A 153 -7.92 -5.87 -13.34
C MET A 153 -8.53 -6.74 -12.24
N GLY A 154 -8.32 -6.39 -10.97
CA GLY A 154 -8.70 -7.21 -9.81
C GLY A 154 -10.12 -7.04 -9.31
N SER A 155 -10.94 -6.17 -9.87
CA SER A 155 -12.28 -5.83 -9.36
C SER A 155 -13.20 -7.04 -9.14
N ARG A 156 -13.03 -8.13 -9.87
CA ARG A 156 -13.82 -9.37 -9.76
C ARG A 156 -13.20 -10.42 -8.82
N ARG A 157 -12.12 -10.07 -8.11
CA ARG A 157 -11.28 -11.00 -7.34
C ARG A 157 -11.21 -10.69 -5.85
N THR A 158 -11.90 -9.64 -5.40
CA THR A 158 -11.96 -9.22 -4.01
C THR A 158 -13.31 -8.53 -3.73
N HIS A 159 -13.55 -8.16 -2.48
CA HIS A 159 -14.72 -7.39 -2.07
C HIS A 159 -14.79 -6.04 -2.83
N GLU A 160 -15.96 -5.58 -3.23
CA GLU A 160 -16.15 -4.43 -4.12
C GLU A 160 -15.49 -3.13 -3.62
N GLU A 161 -15.59 -2.81 -2.33
CA GLU A 161 -14.91 -1.63 -1.78
C GLU A 161 -13.40 -1.85 -1.60
N SER A 162 -12.97 -3.08 -1.32
CA SER A 162 -11.54 -3.44 -1.32
C SER A 162 -10.94 -3.33 -2.72
N ALA A 163 -11.70 -3.61 -3.77
CA ALA A 163 -11.25 -3.44 -5.15
C ALA A 163 -10.95 -1.98 -5.49
N VAL A 164 -11.77 -1.05 -4.98
CA VAL A 164 -11.53 0.40 -5.14
C VAL A 164 -10.25 0.83 -4.43
N ALA A 165 -10.07 0.37 -3.19
CA ALA A 165 -8.87 0.63 -2.41
C ALA A 165 -7.62 0.02 -3.06
N ALA A 166 -7.72 -1.22 -3.57
CA ALA A 166 -6.63 -1.91 -4.25
C ALA A 166 -6.20 -1.19 -5.54
N ALA A 167 -7.15 -0.74 -6.35
CA ALA A 167 -6.86 0.03 -7.56
C ALA A 167 -6.09 1.33 -7.24
N ARG A 168 -6.49 2.03 -6.18
CA ARG A 168 -5.79 3.23 -5.69
C ARG A 168 -4.38 2.91 -5.22
N ALA A 169 -4.20 1.86 -4.42
CA ALA A 169 -2.90 1.45 -3.88
C ALA A 169 -1.94 0.97 -4.98
N ALA A 170 -2.44 0.19 -5.94
CA ALA A 170 -1.67 -0.26 -7.09
C ALA A 170 -1.20 0.91 -7.97
N TRP A 171 -2.06 1.93 -8.15
CA TRP A 171 -1.69 3.12 -8.92
C TRP A 171 -0.57 3.92 -8.24
N ILE A 172 -0.59 4.08 -6.92
CA ILE A 172 0.52 4.68 -6.15
C ILE A 172 1.82 3.95 -6.45
N ALA A 173 1.77 2.62 -6.46
CA ALA A 173 2.94 1.76 -6.64
C ALA A 173 3.38 1.56 -8.10
N GLY A 174 2.86 2.34 -9.03
CA GLY A 174 3.37 2.42 -10.39
C GLY A 174 2.51 1.75 -11.45
N PHE A 175 1.41 1.08 -11.11
CA PHE A 175 0.48 0.57 -12.10
C PHE A 175 -0.05 1.72 -12.98
N GLY A 176 -0.42 1.40 -14.21
CA GLY A 176 -1.09 2.31 -15.14
C GLY A 176 -2.59 2.43 -14.82
N PRO A 177 -3.47 2.28 -15.81
CA PRO A 177 -4.91 2.38 -15.59
C PRO A 177 -5.46 1.19 -14.79
N THR A 178 -6.68 1.39 -14.28
CA THR A 178 -7.48 0.33 -13.64
C THR A 178 -8.75 0.04 -14.45
N SER A 179 -9.27 -1.17 -14.33
CA SER A 179 -10.60 -1.53 -14.80
C SER A 179 -11.72 -1.03 -13.86
N ASN A 180 -11.37 -0.50 -12.67
CA ASN A 180 -12.31 -0.09 -11.63
C ASN A 180 -12.80 1.35 -11.84
N LEU A 181 -14.03 1.50 -12.32
CA LEU A 181 -14.64 2.83 -12.57
C LEU A 181 -14.82 3.65 -11.29
N ALA A 182 -15.11 3.00 -10.14
CA ALA A 182 -15.28 3.72 -8.88
C ALA A 182 -13.95 4.32 -8.37
N ALA A 183 -12.82 3.64 -8.59
CA ALA A 183 -11.50 4.19 -8.29
C ALA A 183 -11.17 5.39 -9.21
N GLY A 184 -11.56 5.30 -10.48
CA GLY A 184 -11.46 6.43 -11.41
C GLY A 184 -12.26 7.64 -10.95
N TYR A 185 -13.51 7.42 -10.57
CA TYR A 185 -14.41 8.47 -10.12
C TYR A 185 -14.00 9.11 -8.79
N ARG A 186 -13.63 8.29 -7.78
CA ARG A 186 -13.31 8.77 -6.43
C ARG A 186 -11.91 9.39 -6.33
N TYR A 187 -10.93 8.82 -7.02
CA TYR A 187 -9.51 9.15 -6.83
C TYR A 187 -8.80 9.67 -8.08
N GLY A 188 -9.49 9.76 -9.20
CA GLY A 188 -8.90 10.22 -10.45
C GLY A 188 -7.88 9.25 -11.06
N VAL A 189 -7.91 7.96 -10.68
CA VAL A 189 -7.08 6.92 -11.29
C VAL A 189 -7.52 6.73 -12.74
N PRO A 190 -6.61 6.76 -13.73
CA PRO A 190 -6.99 6.52 -15.11
C PRO A 190 -7.67 5.16 -15.26
N THR A 191 -8.73 5.12 -16.05
CA THR A 191 -9.45 3.85 -16.30
C THR A 191 -9.21 3.33 -17.71
N SER A 192 -9.20 2.02 -17.87
CA SER A 192 -9.12 1.34 -19.15
C SER A 192 -9.96 0.08 -19.13
N GLY A 193 -10.53 -0.23 -20.28
CA GLY A 193 -11.29 -1.45 -20.51
C GLY A 193 -11.22 -1.85 -21.96
N THR A 194 -11.24 -3.17 -22.20
CA THR A 194 -11.31 -3.75 -23.51
C THR A 194 -12.61 -4.57 -23.63
N ALA A 195 -12.58 -5.74 -24.19
CA ALA A 195 -13.72 -6.68 -24.19
C ALA A 195 -13.40 -7.92 -23.32
N ALA A 196 -14.43 -8.66 -22.95
CA ALA A 196 -14.33 -10.01 -22.42
C ALA A 196 -14.83 -10.99 -23.48
N HIS A 197 -14.48 -12.28 -23.34
CA HIS A 197 -14.94 -13.35 -24.24
C HIS A 197 -16.46 -13.35 -24.47
N ALA A 198 -17.25 -12.97 -23.44
CA ALA A 198 -18.70 -12.84 -23.55
C ALA A 198 -19.15 -11.89 -24.69
N PHE A 199 -18.35 -10.86 -25.01
CA PHE A 199 -18.67 -9.95 -26.12
C PHE A 199 -18.47 -10.65 -27.45
N THR A 200 -17.40 -11.41 -27.63
CA THR A 200 -17.17 -12.22 -28.86
C THR A 200 -18.26 -13.29 -29.00
N LEU A 201 -18.59 -13.98 -27.88
CA LEU A 201 -19.63 -15.03 -27.86
C LEU A 201 -21.06 -14.49 -28.10
N LEU A 202 -21.32 -13.20 -27.94
CA LEU A 202 -22.59 -12.55 -28.28
C LEU A 202 -22.85 -12.50 -29.80
N HIS A 203 -21.79 -12.49 -30.60
CA HIS A 203 -21.86 -12.38 -32.05
C HIS A 203 -21.81 -13.74 -32.72
N ASP A 204 -22.32 -13.83 -33.95
CA ASP A 204 -22.35 -15.09 -34.71
C ASP A 204 -20.94 -15.61 -35.08
N ASN A 205 -19.97 -14.68 -35.16
CA ASN A 205 -18.57 -15.01 -35.41
C ASN A 205 -17.66 -13.89 -34.84
N GLU A 206 -16.37 -14.17 -34.76
CA GLU A 206 -15.36 -13.27 -34.20
C GLU A 206 -15.16 -11.99 -35.03
N SER A 207 -15.29 -12.08 -36.36
CA SER A 207 -15.20 -10.95 -37.28
C SER A 207 -16.25 -9.88 -37.00
N ASP A 208 -17.50 -10.29 -36.73
CA ASP A 208 -18.59 -9.38 -36.41
C ASP A 208 -18.35 -8.69 -35.08
N ALA A 209 -17.84 -9.43 -34.07
CA ALA A 209 -17.46 -8.84 -32.78
C ALA A 209 -16.35 -7.79 -32.93
N PHE A 210 -15.29 -8.11 -33.64
CA PHE A 210 -14.18 -7.19 -33.89
C PHE A 210 -14.64 -5.95 -34.67
N THR A 211 -15.45 -6.14 -35.72
CA THR A 211 -16.03 -5.06 -36.52
C THR A 211 -16.85 -4.11 -35.61
N ALA A 212 -17.70 -4.65 -34.75
CA ALA A 212 -18.51 -3.86 -33.83
C ALA A 212 -17.64 -3.08 -32.83
N GLN A 213 -16.59 -3.71 -32.26
CA GLN A 213 -15.68 -3.03 -31.34
C GLN A 213 -14.88 -1.92 -32.05
N LEU A 214 -14.38 -2.17 -33.25
CA LEU A 214 -13.66 -1.19 -34.05
C LEU A 214 -14.56 -0.01 -34.46
N ALA A 215 -15.81 -0.26 -34.77
CA ALA A 215 -16.79 0.80 -35.09
C ALA A 215 -17.07 1.71 -33.87
N ALA A 216 -17.04 1.14 -32.65
CA ALA A 216 -17.30 1.88 -31.43
C ALA A 216 -16.08 2.66 -30.90
N TYR A 217 -14.87 2.11 -31.02
CA TYR A 217 -13.68 2.61 -30.34
C TYR A 217 -12.50 2.94 -31.27
N GLY A 218 -12.64 2.67 -32.56
CA GLY A 218 -11.57 2.92 -33.53
C GLY A 218 -10.44 1.88 -33.49
N ARG A 219 -9.43 2.09 -34.34
CA ARG A 219 -8.31 1.18 -34.51
C ARG A 219 -7.34 1.15 -33.33
N ASP A 220 -7.29 2.17 -32.50
CA ASP A 220 -6.43 2.24 -31.30
C ASP A 220 -6.89 1.30 -30.17
N THR A 221 -8.03 0.63 -30.32
CA THR A 221 -8.53 -0.34 -29.32
C THR A 221 -7.66 -1.57 -29.20
N THR A 222 -7.92 -2.37 -28.18
CA THR A 222 -7.29 -3.68 -27.96
C THR A 222 -8.29 -4.78 -28.23
N LEU A 223 -8.03 -5.67 -29.19
CA LEU A 223 -8.88 -6.83 -29.50
C LEU A 223 -8.41 -8.06 -28.72
N LEU A 224 -9.38 -8.79 -28.15
CA LEU A 224 -9.15 -10.05 -27.44
C LEU A 224 -9.20 -11.20 -28.48
N VAL A 225 -8.05 -11.81 -28.77
CA VAL A 225 -7.89 -12.71 -29.92
C VAL A 225 -7.86 -14.20 -29.59
N ASP A 226 -8.09 -14.54 -28.32
CA ASP A 226 -8.00 -15.93 -27.83
C ASP A 226 -9.36 -16.54 -27.43
N THR A 227 -10.46 -16.06 -28.02
CA THR A 227 -11.79 -16.63 -27.75
C THR A 227 -11.93 -18.01 -28.40
N TYR A 228 -11.37 -18.21 -29.60
CA TYR A 228 -11.39 -19.46 -30.33
C TYR A 228 -9.98 -19.91 -30.72
N ASP A 229 -9.49 -19.49 -31.88
CA ASP A 229 -8.15 -19.79 -32.37
C ASP A 229 -7.35 -18.52 -32.50
N ILE A 230 -6.23 -18.43 -31.76
CA ILE A 230 -5.41 -17.22 -31.63
C ILE A 230 -4.85 -16.79 -33.00
N GLU A 231 -4.37 -17.73 -33.84
CA GLU A 231 -3.80 -17.39 -35.13
C GLU A 231 -4.89 -16.81 -36.05
N ALA A 232 -6.05 -17.43 -36.09
CA ALA A 232 -7.18 -16.97 -36.88
C ALA A 232 -7.67 -15.60 -36.39
N GLY A 233 -7.78 -15.40 -35.07
CA GLY A 233 -8.17 -14.11 -34.45
C GLY A 233 -7.20 -12.99 -34.78
N VAL A 234 -5.89 -13.23 -34.71
CA VAL A 234 -4.86 -12.24 -35.09
C VAL A 234 -4.95 -11.88 -36.57
N ARG A 235 -5.07 -12.88 -37.46
CA ARG A 235 -5.20 -12.64 -38.91
C ARG A 235 -6.44 -11.82 -39.22
N GLU A 236 -7.56 -12.10 -38.58
CA GLU A 236 -8.81 -11.37 -38.76
C GLU A 236 -8.71 -9.93 -38.22
N ALA A 237 -8.11 -9.74 -37.05
CA ALA A 237 -7.87 -8.44 -36.47
C ALA A 237 -7.01 -7.52 -37.39
N VAL A 238 -5.93 -8.09 -37.95
CA VAL A 238 -5.06 -7.36 -38.89
C VAL A 238 -5.79 -7.04 -40.18
N ARG A 239 -6.56 -8.00 -40.74
CA ARG A 239 -7.36 -7.83 -41.97
C ARG A 239 -8.39 -6.69 -41.81
N LEU A 240 -9.10 -6.63 -40.69
CA LEU A 240 -10.14 -5.61 -40.44
C LEU A 240 -9.57 -4.20 -40.20
N THR A 241 -8.30 -4.10 -39.84
CA THR A 241 -7.64 -2.83 -39.53
C THR A 241 -6.61 -2.42 -40.58
N ASP A 242 -6.45 -3.18 -41.65
CA ASP A 242 -5.39 -2.97 -42.65
C ASP A 242 -3.98 -2.90 -42.01
N GLY A 243 -3.75 -3.66 -40.92
CA GLY A 243 -2.49 -3.68 -40.19
C GLY A 243 -2.30 -2.55 -39.15
N GLU A 244 -3.27 -1.67 -38.99
CA GLU A 244 -3.21 -0.48 -38.10
C GLU A 244 -3.98 -0.71 -36.78
N LEU A 245 -3.81 -1.83 -36.10
CA LEU A 245 -4.46 -2.11 -34.82
C LEU A 245 -3.60 -1.64 -33.64
N GLY A 246 -4.23 -1.04 -32.62
CA GLY A 246 -3.56 -0.56 -31.42
C GLY A 246 -2.92 -1.67 -30.59
N ALA A 247 -3.66 -2.76 -30.32
CA ALA A 247 -3.12 -3.92 -29.59
C ALA A 247 -3.98 -5.18 -29.78
N VAL A 248 -3.35 -6.34 -29.57
CA VAL A 248 -4.02 -7.61 -29.30
C VAL A 248 -3.85 -8.01 -27.85
N ARG A 249 -4.85 -8.69 -27.26
CA ARG A 249 -4.77 -9.23 -25.90
C ARG A 249 -4.88 -10.74 -25.92
N ILE A 250 -4.00 -11.38 -25.14
CA ILE A 250 -3.90 -12.83 -24.96
C ILE A 250 -4.10 -13.12 -23.47
N ASP A 251 -5.07 -13.99 -23.14
CA ASP A 251 -5.45 -14.31 -21.75
C ASP A 251 -5.18 -15.78 -21.39
N SER A 252 -4.67 -16.59 -22.34
CA SER A 252 -4.55 -18.04 -22.21
C SER A 252 -3.30 -18.61 -22.87
N GLY A 253 -2.95 -19.85 -22.51
CA GLY A 253 -1.80 -20.59 -23.03
C GLY A 253 -0.48 -20.32 -22.31
N ASP A 254 0.63 -20.87 -22.83
CA ASP A 254 1.98 -20.51 -22.39
C ASP A 254 2.33 -19.12 -22.95
N LEU A 255 2.18 -18.11 -22.12
CA LEU A 255 2.30 -16.70 -22.54
C LEU A 255 3.66 -16.37 -23.17
N THR A 256 4.75 -17.04 -22.74
CA THR A 256 6.09 -16.82 -23.32
C THR A 256 6.14 -17.30 -24.77
N ILE A 257 5.57 -18.45 -25.03
CA ILE A 257 5.53 -19.06 -26.36
C ILE A 257 4.50 -18.34 -27.23
N VAL A 258 3.27 -18.16 -26.71
CA VAL A 258 2.17 -17.59 -27.48
C VAL A 258 2.45 -16.13 -27.86
N ALA A 259 3.01 -15.31 -26.94
CA ALA A 259 3.36 -13.92 -27.26
C ALA A 259 4.39 -13.84 -28.41
N ARG A 260 5.36 -14.75 -28.46
CA ARG A 260 6.33 -14.81 -29.56
C ARG A 260 5.65 -15.20 -30.87
N GLN A 261 4.84 -16.27 -30.88
CA GLN A 261 4.09 -16.69 -32.07
C GLN A 261 3.19 -15.57 -32.60
N VAL A 262 2.50 -14.86 -31.71
CA VAL A 262 1.65 -13.73 -32.08
C VAL A 262 2.46 -12.56 -32.62
N ARG A 263 3.62 -12.25 -32.03
CA ARG A 263 4.49 -11.18 -32.53
C ARG A 263 5.03 -11.50 -33.91
N ASP A 264 5.55 -12.73 -34.10
CA ASP A 264 6.06 -13.19 -35.39
C ASP A 264 4.95 -13.11 -36.46
N LEU A 265 3.74 -13.57 -36.14
CA LEU A 265 2.59 -13.50 -37.03
C LEU A 265 2.18 -12.05 -37.38
N LEU A 266 2.15 -11.17 -36.40
CA LEU A 266 1.85 -9.74 -36.64
C LEU A 266 2.90 -9.10 -37.56
N ASP A 267 4.17 -9.43 -37.38
CA ASP A 267 5.27 -8.92 -38.21
C ASP A 267 5.18 -9.44 -39.64
N ASP A 268 4.90 -10.75 -39.82
CA ASP A 268 4.68 -11.36 -41.14
C ASP A 268 3.49 -10.77 -41.90
N LEU A 269 2.46 -10.32 -41.17
CA LEU A 269 1.30 -9.62 -41.70
C LEU A 269 1.50 -8.11 -41.91
N GLY A 270 2.67 -7.56 -41.57
CA GLY A 270 3.00 -6.15 -41.68
C GLY A 270 2.46 -5.26 -40.55
N ALA A 271 1.82 -5.82 -39.52
CA ALA A 271 1.25 -5.11 -38.37
C ALA A 271 2.31 -4.90 -37.26
N THR A 272 3.49 -4.42 -37.62
CA THR A 272 4.65 -4.30 -36.74
C THR A 272 4.48 -3.32 -35.57
N SER A 273 3.53 -2.36 -35.67
CA SER A 273 3.21 -1.40 -34.63
C SER A 273 2.16 -1.89 -33.62
N THR A 274 1.48 -2.99 -33.91
CA THR A 274 0.46 -3.58 -33.02
C THR A 274 1.11 -4.13 -31.76
N ARG A 275 0.65 -3.66 -30.60
CA ARG A 275 1.16 -4.08 -29.28
C ARG A 275 0.58 -5.44 -28.87
N VAL A 276 1.35 -6.18 -28.09
CA VAL A 276 0.93 -7.45 -27.50
C VAL A 276 0.74 -7.25 -26.00
N ILE A 277 -0.51 -7.35 -25.54
CA ILE A 277 -0.88 -7.26 -24.12
C ILE A 277 -1.19 -8.67 -23.62
N VAL A 278 -0.59 -9.07 -22.51
CA VAL A 278 -0.86 -10.36 -21.88
C VAL A 278 -1.58 -10.18 -20.55
N THR A 279 -2.59 -11.00 -20.35
CA THR A 279 -3.34 -11.09 -19.09
C THR A 279 -3.34 -12.57 -18.68
N SER A 280 -3.83 -12.92 -17.57
CA SER A 280 -3.96 -14.23 -16.94
C SER A 280 -3.64 -14.07 -15.44
N ASP A 281 -3.31 -15.15 -14.72
CA ASP A 281 -2.93 -15.11 -13.30
C ASP A 281 -1.48 -14.63 -13.10
N LEU A 282 -1.19 -13.40 -13.56
CA LEU A 282 0.14 -12.80 -13.46
C LEU A 282 0.45 -12.31 -12.05
N ASP A 283 1.68 -12.54 -11.62
CA ASP A 283 2.32 -12.01 -10.43
C ASP A 283 3.71 -11.45 -10.77
N GLU A 284 4.48 -10.98 -9.77
CA GLU A 284 5.83 -10.48 -9.98
C GLU A 284 6.79 -11.50 -10.58
N TRP A 285 6.57 -12.79 -10.33
CA TRP A 285 7.42 -13.88 -10.86
C TRP A 285 7.10 -14.17 -12.31
N GLN A 286 5.82 -14.23 -12.68
CA GLN A 286 5.37 -14.39 -14.05
C GLN A 286 5.79 -13.21 -14.92
N ILE A 287 5.64 -11.97 -14.42
CA ILE A 287 6.12 -10.78 -15.13
C ILE A 287 7.62 -10.83 -15.34
N ALA A 288 8.40 -11.25 -14.33
CA ALA A 288 9.84 -11.42 -14.45
C ALA A 288 10.22 -12.49 -15.50
N ALA A 289 9.47 -13.59 -15.59
CA ALA A 289 9.69 -14.64 -16.59
C ALA A 289 9.40 -14.13 -18.02
N LEU A 290 8.45 -13.21 -18.16
CA LEU A 290 8.06 -12.63 -19.46
C LEU A 290 8.98 -11.49 -19.94
N ARG A 291 10.04 -11.14 -19.23
CA ARG A 291 10.96 -10.06 -19.64
C ARG A 291 11.55 -10.24 -21.03
N GLY A 292 11.92 -11.46 -21.37
CA GLY A 292 12.48 -11.81 -22.69
C GLY A 292 11.45 -12.08 -23.77
N ALA A 293 10.15 -12.02 -23.45
CA ALA A 293 9.08 -12.17 -24.42
C ALA A 293 8.69 -10.83 -25.05
N PRO A 294 8.21 -10.81 -26.28
CA PRO A 294 7.77 -9.59 -26.97
C PRO A 294 6.38 -9.15 -26.47
N VAL A 295 6.32 -8.75 -25.22
CA VAL A 295 5.11 -8.27 -24.54
C VAL A 295 5.24 -6.77 -24.30
N ASP A 296 4.21 -6.01 -24.63
CA ASP A 296 4.19 -4.54 -24.51
C ASP A 296 3.44 -4.05 -23.27
N GLY A 297 2.69 -4.92 -22.61
CA GLY A 297 1.96 -4.57 -21.39
C GLY A 297 1.30 -5.77 -20.73
N TYR A 298 0.89 -5.59 -19.48
CA TYR A 298 0.36 -6.64 -18.62
C TYR A 298 -1.00 -6.23 -18.05
N GLY A 299 -1.89 -7.22 -17.85
CA GLY A 299 -3.07 -7.05 -17.00
C GLY A 299 -2.99 -7.98 -15.80
N VAL A 300 -3.11 -7.43 -14.59
CA VAL A 300 -2.97 -8.16 -13.33
C VAL A 300 -4.25 -8.06 -12.53
N GLY A 301 -4.78 -9.19 -12.08
CA GLY A 301 -6.01 -9.27 -11.31
C GLY A 301 -5.80 -9.79 -9.89
N THR A 302 -5.97 -11.10 -9.71
CA THR A 302 -5.98 -11.76 -8.39
C THR A 302 -4.75 -11.44 -7.56
N SER A 303 -3.57 -11.56 -8.13
CA SER A 303 -2.31 -11.42 -7.38
C SER A 303 -2.14 -10.02 -6.77
N VAL A 304 -2.50 -8.95 -7.48
CA VAL A 304 -2.35 -7.59 -6.93
C VAL A 304 -3.34 -7.33 -5.79
N VAL A 305 -4.63 -7.70 -5.95
CA VAL A 305 -5.65 -7.42 -4.92
C VAL A 305 -5.56 -8.32 -3.69
N THR A 306 -4.79 -9.40 -3.77
CA THR A 306 -4.50 -10.29 -2.64
C THR A 306 -3.09 -10.09 -2.07
N GLY A 307 -2.39 -9.01 -2.46
CA GLY A 307 -1.03 -8.73 -2.02
C GLY A 307 -0.01 -9.81 -2.42
N SER A 308 -0.21 -10.51 -3.55
CA SER A 308 0.59 -11.67 -3.99
C SER A 308 0.65 -12.78 -2.92
N GLY A 309 -0.51 -13.10 -2.33
CA GLY A 309 -0.65 -14.10 -1.28
C GLY A 309 -0.41 -13.61 0.15
N GLU A 310 0.00 -12.35 0.30
CA GLU A 310 0.20 -11.69 1.61
C GLU A 310 -0.79 -10.51 1.74
N PRO A 311 -2.07 -10.78 2.07
CA PRO A 311 -3.14 -9.78 2.03
C PRO A 311 -3.08 -8.74 3.15
N THR A 312 -2.12 -8.87 4.06
CA THR A 312 -1.90 -7.98 5.20
C THR A 312 -0.40 -7.83 5.47
N CYS A 313 0.00 -6.65 5.95
CA CYS A 313 1.38 -6.38 6.37
C CYS A 313 1.64 -6.73 7.84
N SER A 314 0.65 -7.26 8.55
CA SER A 314 0.74 -7.61 9.98
C SER A 314 1.18 -6.44 10.86
N PHE A 315 0.77 -5.22 10.51
CA PHE A 315 0.99 -4.03 11.33
C PHE A 315 0.29 -4.17 12.68
N VAL A 316 0.86 -3.53 13.66
CA VAL A 316 0.31 -3.47 15.02
C VAL A 316 0.13 -2.01 15.44
N TYR A 317 -0.85 -1.77 16.31
CA TYR A 317 -1.12 -0.48 16.93
C TYR A 317 -0.94 -0.63 18.43
N LYS A 318 0.01 0.09 19.03
CA LYS A 318 0.40 -0.10 20.42
C LYS A 318 0.64 1.23 21.12
N MET A 319 0.13 1.34 22.35
CA MET A 319 0.50 2.43 23.24
C MET A 319 1.98 2.30 23.61
N VAL A 320 2.75 3.36 23.41
CA VAL A 320 4.19 3.43 23.63
C VAL A 320 4.58 4.45 24.70
N ALA A 321 3.70 5.40 25.00
CA ALA A 321 3.88 6.33 26.11
C ALA A 321 2.52 6.76 26.66
N ARG A 322 2.48 7.18 27.94
CA ARG A 322 1.29 7.77 28.58
C ARG A 322 1.67 8.75 29.66
N ALA A 323 0.80 9.71 29.94
CA ALA A 323 0.90 10.58 31.10
C ALA A 323 0.59 9.82 32.41
N THR A 324 1.11 10.29 33.51
CA THR A 324 0.89 9.70 34.83
C THR A 324 -0.51 10.00 35.37
N ASP A 325 -1.10 11.11 34.95
CA ASP A 325 -2.44 11.57 35.32
C ASP A 325 -3.13 12.29 34.14
N GLU A 326 -4.27 12.95 34.38
CA GLU A 326 -5.04 13.63 33.34
C GLU A 326 -4.65 15.10 33.11
N ASN A 327 -3.63 15.62 33.85
CA ASN A 327 -3.12 16.97 33.62
C ASN A 327 -2.44 17.01 32.22
N PRO A 328 -2.83 17.94 31.33
CA PRO A 328 -2.23 18.07 30.01
C PRO A 328 -0.72 18.28 30.01
N ASP A 329 -0.17 18.87 31.05
CA ASP A 329 1.26 19.17 31.19
C ASP A 329 2.06 18.03 31.84
N SER A 330 1.40 16.96 32.28
CA SER A 330 2.11 15.82 32.88
C SER A 330 3.06 15.17 31.87
N PRO A 331 4.28 14.82 32.32
CA PRO A 331 5.26 14.20 31.44
C PRO A 331 4.78 12.84 30.95
N LEU A 332 5.10 12.53 29.71
CA LEU A 332 4.89 11.20 29.13
C LEU A 332 5.95 10.24 29.68
N VAL A 333 5.52 9.09 30.14
CA VAL A 333 6.40 7.98 30.54
C VAL A 333 6.32 6.87 29.52
N PRO A 334 7.46 6.31 29.07
CA PRO A 334 7.48 5.19 28.15
C PRO A 334 6.78 3.97 28.74
N VAL A 335 5.99 3.28 27.92
CA VAL A 335 5.35 2.02 28.29
C VAL A 335 5.57 0.99 27.19
N ALA A 336 5.80 -0.27 27.59
CA ALA A 336 6.03 -1.33 26.66
C ALA A 336 5.54 -2.67 27.20
N LYS A 337 5.00 -3.50 26.32
CA LYS A 337 4.70 -4.89 26.65
C LYS A 337 6.01 -5.69 26.68
N LYS A 338 6.27 -6.36 27.82
CA LYS A 338 7.37 -7.32 27.96
C LYS A 338 6.79 -8.73 27.85
N SER A 339 6.98 -9.38 26.73
CA SER A 339 6.66 -10.80 26.57
C SER A 339 7.68 -11.47 25.66
N ALA A 340 7.88 -12.79 25.84
CA ALA A 340 8.74 -13.58 24.96
C ALA A 340 8.28 -13.40 23.50
N HIS A 341 9.18 -13.07 22.60
CA HIS A 341 9.00 -12.91 21.15
C HIS A 341 8.08 -11.77 20.68
N LYS A 342 7.56 -10.90 21.58
CA LYS A 342 6.69 -9.77 21.19
C LYS A 342 6.98 -8.51 22.03
N SER A 343 8.25 -8.09 22.08
CA SER A 343 8.63 -6.84 22.73
C SER A 343 8.22 -5.64 21.89
N THR A 344 7.84 -4.57 22.57
CA THR A 344 7.63 -3.23 21.98
C THR A 344 8.64 -2.30 22.63
N VAL A 345 9.22 -1.40 21.86
CA VAL A 345 10.06 -0.32 22.41
C VAL A 345 9.14 0.82 22.82
N GLY A 346 9.13 1.19 24.11
CA GLY A 346 8.38 2.34 24.63
C GLY A 346 9.03 3.65 24.20
N GLY A 347 8.29 4.76 24.38
CA GLY A 347 8.73 6.11 24.04
C GLY A 347 8.28 6.56 22.65
N ARG A 348 8.25 7.88 22.44
CA ARG A 348 7.95 8.51 21.14
C ARG A 348 9.10 8.28 20.17
N LYS A 349 8.80 8.00 18.89
CA LYS A 349 9.84 7.78 17.88
C LYS A 349 9.95 8.93 16.90
N TYR A 350 11.17 9.09 16.40
CA TYR A 350 11.56 10.00 15.33
C TYR A 350 12.36 9.18 14.33
N ALA A 351 12.04 9.27 13.04
CA ALA A 351 12.64 8.41 12.03
C ALA A 351 13.28 9.21 10.90
N VAL A 352 14.50 8.83 10.54
CA VAL A 352 15.28 9.45 9.47
C VAL A 352 15.80 8.37 8.53
N ARG A 353 15.71 8.59 7.22
CA ARG A 353 16.38 7.78 6.21
C ARG A 353 17.79 8.30 5.99
N ARG A 354 18.79 7.50 6.41
CA ARG A 354 20.20 7.75 6.09
C ARG A 354 20.48 7.41 4.65
N ARG A 355 21.14 8.32 3.93
CA ARG A 355 21.52 8.13 2.54
C ARG A 355 23.00 8.49 2.35
N ASP A 356 23.66 7.80 1.42
CA ASP A 356 25.01 8.17 0.99
C ASP A 356 25.01 9.39 0.06
N ASP A 357 26.20 9.76 -0.41
CA ASP A 357 26.40 10.91 -1.30
C ASP A 357 25.77 10.72 -2.69
N GLU A 358 25.41 9.49 -3.06
CA GLU A 358 24.68 9.16 -4.29
C GLU A 358 23.15 9.16 -4.07
N GLY A 359 22.70 9.38 -2.84
CA GLY A 359 21.28 9.37 -2.45
C GLY A 359 20.72 7.99 -2.21
N ILE A 360 21.55 6.95 -2.13
CA ILE A 360 21.13 5.57 -1.87
C ILE A 360 20.96 5.36 -0.37
N ALA A 361 19.82 4.77 0.01
CA ALA A 361 19.49 4.50 1.39
C ALA A 361 20.42 3.45 2.00
N GLN A 362 21.00 3.78 3.16
CA GLN A 362 21.92 2.93 3.92
C GLN A 362 21.25 2.33 5.16
N ALA A 363 20.41 3.11 5.82
CA ALA A 363 19.70 2.68 7.03
C ALA A 363 18.46 3.55 7.28
N GLU A 364 17.55 3.02 8.07
CA GLU A 364 16.51 3.78 8.73
C GLU A 364 16.89 3.92 10.21
N VAL A 365 17.09 5.16 10.68
CA VAL A 365 17.47 5.44 12.07
C VAL A 365 16.26 5.95 12.81
N VAL A 366 15.92 5.28 13.89
CA VAL A 366 14.75 5.59 14.73
C VAL A 366 15.22 6.02 16.12
N GLY A 367 15.14 7.31 16.40
CA GLY A 367 15.40 7.86 17.72
C GLY A 367 14.21 7.62 18.67
N VAL A 368 14.50 7.21 19.89
CA VAL A 368 13.49 6.98 20.94
C VAL A 368 13.56 8.14 21.94
N ASP A 369 12.44 8.85 22.08
CA ASP A 369 12.28 10.07 22.90
C ASP A 369 13.23 11.24 22.55
N THR A 370 14.05 11.07 21.51
CA THR A 370 15.02 12.08 21.05
C THR A 370 15.01 12.15 19.53
N PRO A 371 14.86 13.34 18.92
CA PRO A 371 14.98 13.51 17.48
C PRO A 371 16.35 13.06 16.95
N VAL A 372 16.35 12.49 15.77
CA VAL A 372 17.57 12.08 15.05
C VAL A 372 18.06 13.26 14.22
N ALA A 373 19.33 13.63 14.37
CA ALA A 373 19.94 14.67 13.54
C ALA A 373 20.08 14.19 12.08
N THR A 374 19.72 15.06 11.14
CA THR A 374 19.91 14.84 9.70
C THR A 374 21.23 15.49 9.23
N ALA A 375 21.88 14.86 8.26
CA ALA A 375 23.09 15.37 7.61
C ALA A 375 23.11 15.01 6.13
N GLY A 376 23.76 15.81 5.32
CA GLY A 376 23.92 15.54 3.89
C GLY A 376 22.57 15.37 3.17
N LEU A 377 22.37 14.21 2.56
CA LEU A 377 21.16 13.84 1.83
C LEU A 377 20.11 13.10 2.70
N ASP A 378 20.31 13.01 4.00
CA ASP A 378 19.32 12.41 4.92
C ASP A 378 17.97 13.11 4.83
N ARG A 379 16.90 12.37 5.11
CA ARG A 379 15.57 12.97 5.16
C ARG A 379 14.73 12.45 6.33
N ASP A 380 13.96 13.35 6.90
CA ASP A 380 12.93 12.99 7.87
C ASP A 380 11.84 12.14 7.19
N LEU A 381 11.34 11.17 7.93
CA LEU A 381 10.31 10.24 7.43
C LEU A 381 8.92 10.59 7.97
N LEU A 382 8.84 11.21 9.14
CA LEU A 382 7.58 11.60 9.75
C LEU A 382 7.13 12.97 9.25
N VAL A 383 5.93 13.04 8.69
CA VAL A 383 5.24 14.28 8.31
C VAL A 383 4.00 14.45 9.18
N GLU A 384 3.60 15.70 9.41
CA GLU A 384 2.38 16.02 10.14
C GLU A 384 1.16 15.73 9.26
N LEU A 385 0.29 14.84 9.72
CA LEU A 385 -0.92 14.42 9.00
C LEU A 385 -2.18 15.07 9.60
N VAL A 386 -2.25 15.11 10.92
CA VAL A 386 -3.30 15.78 11.68
C VAL A 386 -2.66 16.60 12.78
N LYS A 387 -3.08 17.82 12.96
CA LYS A 387 -2.64 18.73 14.01
C LYS A 387 -3.84 19.23 14.78
N ASP A 388 -3.85 18.97 16.10
CA ASP A 388 -4.92 19.41 17.01
C ASP A 388 -6.32 19.15 16.42
N GLY A 389 -6.54 17.93 15.94
CA GLY A 389 -7.78 17.47 15.29
C GLY A 389 -7.98 17.93 13.85
N GLN A 390 -7.13 18.80 13.32
CA GLN A 390 -7.27 19.31 11.95
C GLN A 390 -6.41 18.52 10.97
N ILE A 391 -7.00 18.05 9.88
CA ILE A 391 -6.28 17.36 8.80
C ILE A 391 -5.44 18.40 8.05
N VAL A 392 -4.11 18.22 8.10
CA VAL A 392 -3.12 19.10 7.44
C VAL A 392 -2.30 18.36 6.38
N GLY A 393 -2.25 17.03 6.46
CA GLY A 393 -1.43 16.17 5.59
C GLY A 393 -2.15 15.62 4.36
N ALA A 394 -3.34 16.12 4.01
CA ALA A 394 -4.03 15.69 2.80
C ALA A 394 -3.26 16.16 1.55
N GLU A 395 -3.00 15.24 0.63
CA GLU A 395 -2.27 15.54 -0.60
C GLU A 395 -2.91 14.88 -1.83
N PRO A 396 -2.68 15.43 -3.03
CA PRO A 396 -3.09 14.78 -4.27
C PRO A 396 -2.42 13.41 -4.44
N LEU A 397 -3.19 12.43 -4.91
CA LEU A 397 -2.72 11.05 -5.09
C LEU A 397 -1.44 10.96 -5.97
N ALA A 398 -1.30 11.85 -6.94
CA ALA A 398 -0.11 11.94 -7.79
C ALA A 398 1.20 12.19 -7.01
N ARG A 399 1.11 12.87 -5.85
CA ARG A 399 2.28 13.09 -4.97
C ARG A 399 2.76 11.79 -4.33
N ALA A 400 1.83 10.95 -3.87
CA ALA A 400 2.15 9.64 -3.33
C ALA A 400 2.82 8.73 -4.39
N ARG A 401 2.31 8.74 -5.62
CA ARG A 401 2.91 8.01 -6.75
C ARG A 401 4.33 8.48 -7.06
N GLU A 402 4.54 9.78 -7.13
CA GLU A 402 5.86 10.35 -7.40
C GLU A 402 6.84 10.05 -6.25
N ARG A 403 6.37 10.10 -5.00
CA ARG A 403 7.16 9.71 -3.84
C ARG A 403 7.56 8.26 -3.89
N HIS A 404 6.65 7.35 -4.24
CA HIS A 404 6.98 5.94 -4.43
C HIS A 404 8.08 5.75 -5.47
N ARG A 405 7.98 6.40 -6.63
CA ARG A 405 9.01 6.33 -7.67
C ARG A 405 10.39 6.73 -7.14
N ARG A 406 10.47 7.87 -6.43
CA ARG A 406 11.73 8.36 -5.83
C ARG A 406 12.24 7.43 -4.73
N SER A 407 11.36 6.93 -3.87
CA SER A 407 11.74 6.02 -2.80
C SER A 407 12.30 4.69 -3.31
N ILE A 408 11.82 4.21 -4.47
CA ILE A 408 12.41 3.05 -5.16
C ILE A 408 13.79 3.38 -5.71
N GLU A 409 14.02 4.59 -6.21
CA GLU A 409 15.33 5.05 -6.69
C GLU A 409 16.36 5.19 -5.54
N GLU A 410 15.90 5.44 -4.32
CA GLU A 410 16.75 5.44 -3.12
C GLU A 410 17.19 4.03 -2.68
N LEU A 411 16.51 2.96 -3.11
CA LEU A 411 16.88 1.60 -2.69
C LEU A 411 18.20 1.15 -3.30
N PRO A 412 19.04 0.45 -2.52
CA PRO A 412 20.20 -0.24 -3.08
C PRO A 412 19.74 -1.29 -4.09
N MET A 413 20.59 -1.58 -5.09
CA MET A 413 20.27 -2.54 -6.17
C MET A 413 19.84 -3.91 -5.64
N SER A 414 20.42 -4.37 -4.53
CA SER A 414 20.02 -5.60 -3.86
C SER A 414 18.56 -5.58 -3.39
N GLY A 415 18.06 -4.43 -2.93
CA GLY A 415 16.70 -4.24 -2.46
C GLY A 415 15.64 -4.29 -3.57
N ARG A 416 16.02 -3.99 -4.81
CA ARG A 416 15.12 -3.99 -5.98
C ARG A 416 14.87 -5.39 -6.57
N ARG A 417 15.45 -6.43 -6.00
CA ARG A 417 15.28 -7.82 -6.46
C ARG A 417 14.04 -8.45 -5.85
N ILE A 418 13.36 -9.30 -6.60
CA ILE A 418 12.22 -10.11 -6.10
C ILE A 418 12.66 -11.39 -5.40
N SER A 419 13.94 -11.78 -5.48
CA SER A 419 14.46 -12.95 -4.78
C SER A 419 14.25 -12.83 -3.27
N ARG A 420 13.99 -13.95 -2.62
CA ARG A 420 13.92 -14.01 -1.16
C ARG A 420 15.24 -13.55 -0.54
N GLY A 421 15.19 -12.88 0.59
CA GLY A 421 16.35 -12.37 1.29
C GLY A 421 15.97 -11.45 2.44
N GLU A 422 16.97 -10.88 3.07
CA GLU A 422 16.82 -9.92 4.15
C GLU A 422 16.22 -8.58 3.65
N GLN A 423 15.78 -7.74 4.58
CA GLN A 423 15.35 -6.37 4.28
C GLN A 423 16.43 -5.59 3.53
N ALA A 424 16.00 -4.64 2.68
CA ALA A 424 16.92 -3.92 1.79
C ALA A 424 17.93 -3.04 2.54
N ILE A 425 17.51 -2.45 3.65
CA ILE A 425 18.34 -1.65 4.56
C ILE A 425 17.96 -1.98 6.01
N PRO A 426 18.90 -1.88 6.98
CA PRO A 426 18.61 -2.09 8.39
C PRO A 426 17.79 -0.94 8.98
N THR A 427 16.98 -1.25 10.00
CA THR A 427 16.39 -0.27 10.91
C THR A 427 17.18 -0.29 12.22
N VAL A 428 17.68 0.87 12.63
CA VAL A 428 18.51 1.03 13.82
C VAL A 428 17.77 1.89 14.84
N MET A 429 17.50 1.33 16.01
CA MET A 429 16.93 2.08 17.14
C MET A 429 18.04 2.73 17.96
N VAL A 430 17.91 4.02 18.25
CA VAL A 430 18.90 4.81 19.00
C VAL A 430 18.23 5.35 20.27
N HIS A 431 18.86 5.10 21.40
CA HIS A 431 18.47 5.60 22.71
C HIS A 431 19.57 6.54 23.23
N GLY A 432 19.19 7.66 23.79
CA GLY A 432 20.15 8.54 24.50
C GLY A 432 20.16 9.97 23.99
N GLU A 433 20.78 10.84 24.78
CA GLU A 433 20.89 12.28 24.55
C GLU A 433 22.10 12.61 23.68
N GLY A 434 21.86 13.22 22.53
CA GLY A 434 22.85 13.92 21.73
C GLY A 434 23.20 13.32 20.35
N PRO A 435 23.75 14.15 19.45
CA PRO A 435 24.10 13.75 18.10
C PRO A 435 25.19 12.68 18.01
N ASP A 436 26.02 12.52 19.02
CA ASP A 436 27.11 11.55 19.05
C ASP A 436 26.66 10.09 19.22
N ALA A 437 25.52 9.85 19.87
CA ALA A 437 24.93 8.50 19.98
C ALA A 437 24.49 7.94 18.63
N VAL A 438 24.16 8.80 17.67
CA VAL A 438 23.71 8.45 16.33
C VAL A 438 24.89 8.13 15.39
N LEU A 439 26.02 8.82 15.54
CA LEU A 439 27.22 8.60 14.75
C LEU A 439 27.94 7.29 15.12
N GLY A 440 27.92 6.91 16.40
CA GLY A 440 28.50 5.64 16.88
C GLY A 440 27.80 4.40 16.29
N ALA A 441 26.47 4.41 16.19
CA ALA A 441 25.68 3.30 15.63
C ALA A 441 25.94 3.12 14.11
N SER A 442 26.25 4.19 13.37
CA SER A 442 26.56 4.13 11.94
C SER A 442 27.91 3.47 11.64
N LEU A 443 28.87 3.56 12.56
CA LEU A 443 30.22 2.96 12.41
C LEU A 443 30.26 1.46 12.79
N GLU A 444 29.43 1.03 13.74
CA GLU A 444 29.37 -0.40 14.08
C GLU A 444 28.63 -1.24 13.02
N LEU A 445 27.68 -0.68 12.29
CA LEU A 445 26.99 -1.37 11.20
C LEU A 445 27.89 -1.74 10.02
N SER A 446 28.92 -0.96 9.74
CA SER A 446 29.89 -1.28 8.68
C SER A 446 30.81 -2.45 9.05
N LEU A 447 30.95 -2.76 10.33
CA LEU A 447 31.78 -3.85 10.86
C LEU A 447 31.05 -5.19 11.03
N ILE A 448 29.72 -5.19 11.16
CA ILE A 448 28.92 -6.41 11.31
C ILE A 448 28.72 -7.16 9.99
N HIS A 449 28.88 -6.50 8.85
CA HIS A 449 28.72 -7.12 7.53
C HIS A 449 29.99 -7.79 6.97
N ILE A 450 31.08 -7.87 7.74
CA ILE A 450 32.34 -8.52 7.35
C ILE A 450 32.72 -9.66 8.31
N SER A 451 31.78 -10.45 8.77
CA SER A 451 32.10 -11.73 9.40
C SER A 451 31.81 -12.88 8.44
N GLU A 452 32.88 -13.49 8.00
CA GLU A 452 33.11 -14.62 7.11
C GLU A 452 31.99 -15.66 6.96
N PRO A 453 31.84 -16.24 5.75
CA PRO A 453 31.04 -17.45 5.57
C PRO A 453 31.76 -18.59 6.24
N THR A 454 31.22 -19.11 7.32
CA THR A 454 31.63 -20.40 7.88
C THR A 454 31.47 -21.48 6.81
N ARG A 455 32.60 -22.06 6.39
CA ARG A 455 32.65 -23.31 5.64
C ARG A 455 31.96 -24.42 6.45
N LEU A 456 30.96 -25.03 5.89
CA LEU A 456 30.73 -26.48 5.88
C LEU A 456 29.90 -26.86 4.67
#